data_6351483c64153fdf735e5b408779a30b
#
_entry.id   6351483c64153fdf735e5b408779a30b
#
_cell.length_a   1.000
_cell.length_b   1.000
_cell.length_c   1.000
_cell.angle_alpha   90.00
_cell.angle_beta   90.00
_cell.angle_gamma   90.00
#
_symmetry.space_group_name_H-M   'P 1'
#
loop_
_entity.id
_entity.type
_entity.pdbx_description
1 polymer ?
#
loop_
_entity_poly.entity_id
_entity_poly.type
_entity_poly.pdbx_seq_one_letter_code
_entity_poly.pdbx_strand_id
1 'polypeptide(L)'
;MRKPKDWEQMDSYQWMTTKETAHYYRLIANLMKEIHAKIPDEQYHLDKVATETDIREENFQGKNYQRAVMYLMSNGCEWALKNGNGCTMCGHLAKQTRKDGPLSAHYYLEQFRKEFNRIDFTKYPLLNLYNNGSILNDNEVPAEALWEIIRMVGEKPEIKMLVIETRPEFVTKENMAEIKRLLPDKHVEVAMGLEMIDDFLRYVCINKGFSLKQFDKAARLVTQELNLRSYVLLKPPFITEQEAIEHAVQTIEHAFEIGTTTVSLESCTVQDYTLVQYLSDQEAYKPAWLWSIVEVVKRTAHLGKIIVGLFQFYPSPVGVPYNCPQCSDRVMEALKEYNHTLDPSVLEHLDCSCKAEWEKELKHVHPPFEERLSILNSELIK
;
A
#
# COMPACT_ATOMS: atom_id res chain seq x y z
N MET A 1 19.15 -15.43 5.10
CA MET A 1 18.80 -14.08 5.58
C MET A 1 19.70 -13.06 4.88
N ARG A 2 19.17 -12.36 3.88
CA ARG A 2 19.90 -11.22 3.30
C ARG A 2 19.56 -10.00 4.17
N LYS A 3 20.55 -9.48 4.87
CA LYS A 3 20.45 -8.16 5.51
C LYS A 3 20.14 -7.14 4.41
N PRO A 4 19.39 -6.07 4.68
CA PRO A 4 19.18 -4.98 3.73
C PRO A 4 20.52 -4.24 3.55
N LYS A 5 21.39 -4.77 2.71
CA LYS A 5 22.69 -4.17 2.34
C LYS A 5 22.62 -3.40 1.02
N ASP A 6 21.51 -3.52 0.29
CA ASP A 6 21.47 -3.03 -1.08
C ASP A 6 21.35 -1.49 -1.17
N TRP A 7 20.95 -0.80 -0.10
CA TRP A 7 20.96 0.67 -0.06
C TRP A 7 22.40 1.26 -0.04
N GLU A 8 23.40 0.51 0.42
CA GLU A 8 24.81 0.93 0.37
C GLU A 8 25.39 0.91 -1.07
N GLN A 9 24.68 0.30 -2.03
CA GLN A 9 25.10 0.15 -3.44
C GLN A 9 24.25 0.98 -4.41
N MET A 10 23.47 1.96 -3.91
CA MET A 10 22.55 2.70 -4.74
C MET A 10 23.24 3.86 -5.47
N ASP A 11 23.38 3.69 -6.79
CA ASP A 11 24.02 4.67 -7.70
C ASP A 11 23.16 5.91 -8.02
N SER A 12 21.97 6.09 -7.39
CA SER A 12 20.95 7.01 -7.92
C SER A 12 20.73 8.29 -7.14
N TYR A 13 21.54 8.63 -6.13
CA TYR A 13 21.37 9.86 -5.36
C TYR A 13 22.34 10.96 -5.80
N GLN A 14 21.87 11.88 -6.62
CA GLN A 14 22.66 13.00 -7.10
C GLN A 14 22.86 14.13 -6.06
N TRP A 15 22.15 14.09 -4.94
CA TRP A 15 22.08 15.22 -3.99
C TRP A 15 22.32 14.88 -2.52
N MET A 16 22.36 13.58 -2.16
CA MET A 16 22.78 13.13 -0.83
C MET A 16 23.87 12.08 -0.90
N THR A 17 24.81 12.13 0.01
CA THR A 17 25.85 11.10 0.11
C THR A 17 25.25 9.79 0.63
N THR A 18 25.83 8.65 0.26
CA THR A 18 25.46 7.33 0.81
C THR A 18 25.50 7.31 2.34
N LYS A 19 26.42 8.10 2.94
CA LYS A 19 26.55 8.23 4.38
C LYS A 19 25.36 8.94 5.03
N GLU A 20 24.85 10.00 4.39
CA GLU A 20 23.68 10.75 4.89
C GLU A 20 22.41 9.92 4.75
N THR A 21 22.21 9.26 3.62
CA THR A 21 21.12 8.30 3.41
C THR A 21 21.12 7.22 4.50
N ALA A 22 22.29 6.66 4.80
CA ALA A 22 22.47 5.67 5.84
C ALA A 22 22.14 6.21 7.23
N HIS A 23 22.45 7.47 7.51
CA HIS A 23 22.13 8.11 8.76
C HIS A 23 20.62 8.22 8.97
N TYR A 24 19.90 8.81 8.03
CA TYR A 24 18.45 8.96 8.12
C TYR A 24 17.71 7.63 8.13
N TYR A 25 18.14 6.67 7.32
CA TYR A 25 17.57 5.33 7.33
C TYR A 25 17.65 4.69 8.72
N ARG A 26 18.83 4.73 9.38
CA ARG A 26 18.99 4.18 10.74
C ARG A 26 18.15 4.93 11.76
N LEU A 27 18.10 6.26 11.65
CA LEU A 27 17.31 7.09 12.55
C LEU A 27 15.81 6.73 12.47
N ILE A 28 15.27 6.64 11.26
CA ILE A 28 13.87 6.27 11.05
C ILE A 28 13.59 4.84 11.51
N ALA A 29 14.46 3.88 11.19
CA ALA A 29 14.29 2.51 11.64
C ALA A 29 14.29 2.37 13.17
N ASN A 30 15.16 3.12 13.88
CA ASN A 30 15.17 3.14 15.33
C ASN A 30 13.89 3.77 15.89
N LEU A 31 13.46 4.86 15.29
CA LEU A 31 12.24 5.55 15.69
C LEU A 31 11.00 4.67 15.50
N MET A 32 10.88 4.00 14.35
CA MET A 32 9.80 3.05 14.13
C MET A 32 9.82 1.91 15.15
N LYS A 33 11.01 1.45 15.55
CA LYS A 33 11.14 0.45 16.62
C LYS A 33 10.60 0.97 17.96
N GLU A 34 10.92 2.21 18.33
CA GLU A 34 10.41 2.83 19.57
C GLU A 34 8.90 3.06 19.52
N ILE A 35 8.37 3.47 18.38
CA ILE A 35 6.94 3.63 18.16
C ILE A 35 6.23 2.27 18.29
N HIS A 36 6.73 1.23 17.63
CA HIS A 36 6.16 -0.11 17.69
C HIS A 36 6.24 -0.74 19.10
N ALA A 37 7.24 -0.39 19.89
CA ALA A 37 7.32 -0.83 21.29
C ALA A 37 6.17 -0.30 22.16
N LYS A 38 5.47 0.76 21.73
CA LYS A 38 4.29 1.32 22.41
C LYS A 38 2.98 0.62 22.03
N ILE A 39 2.99 -0.28 21.02
CA ILE A 39 1.79 -1.03 20.64
C ILE A 39 1.39 -1.94 21.82
N PRO A 40 0.14 -1.85 22.31
CA PRO A 40 -0.33 -2.68 23.40
C PRO A 40 -0.21 -4.17 23.09
N ASP A 41 0.06 -4.97 24.11
CA ASP A 41 0.12 -6.43 23.99
C ASP A 41 -1.30 -7.00 24.06
N GLU A 42 -2.06 -6.84 22.97
CA GLU A 42 -3.39 -7.43 22.85
C GLU A 42 -3.25 -8.94 22.60
N GLN A 43 -3.97 -9.75 23.40
CA GLN A 43 -4.07 -11.18 23.11
C GLN A 43 -5.04 -11.39 21.95
N TYR A 44 -4.52 -11.60 20.76
CA TYR A 44 -5.33 -12.07 19.65
C TYR A 44 -5.65 -13.55 19.85
N HIS A 45 -6.92 -13.83 20.05
CA HIS A 45 -7.39 -15.22 20.12
C HIS A 45 -7.37 -15.81 18.70
N LEU A 46 -6.41 -16.69 18.47
CA LEU A 46 -6.21 -17.36 17.18
C LEU A 46 -7.39 -18.27 16.78
N ASP A 47 -8.21 -18.68 17.74
CA ASP A 47 -9.49 -19.39 17.54
C ASP A 47 -10.63 -18.48 17.07
N LYS A 48 -10.51 -17.18 17.30
CA LYS A 48 -11.39 -16.17 16.70
C LYS A 48 -10.74 -15.69 15.42
N VAL A 49 -11.01 -16.38 14.35
CA VAL A 49 -10.54 -16.00 13.01
C VAL A 49 -10.96 -14.58 12.72
N ALA A 50 -10.00 -13.68 12.76
CA ALA A 50 -10.19 -12.29 12.37
C ALA A 50 -10.01 -12.14 10.85
N THR A 51 -10.86 -12.83 10.10
CA THR A 51 -10.99 -12.57 8.68
C THR A 51 -12.13 -11.61 8.53
N GLU A 52 -11.81 -10.39 8.15
CA GLU A 52 -12.81 -9.41 7.75
C GLU A 52 -13.12 -9.60 6.28
N THR A 53 -14.40 -9.70 5.96
CA THR A 53 -14.87 -9.68 4.57
C THR A 53 -15.48 -8.32 4.35
N ASP A 54 -14.81 -7.52 3.55
CA ASP A 54 -15.28 -6.21 3.12
C ASP A 54 -15.92 -6.33 1.72
N ILE A 55 -17.03 -5.62 1.52
CA ILE A 55 -17.78 -5.62 0.27
C ILE A 55 -17.56 -4.28 -0.39
N ARG A 56 -16.74 -4.25 -1.43
CA ARG A 56 -16.46 -3.06 -2.24
C ARG A 56 -16.83 -3.33 -3.69
N GLU A 57 -16.97 -2.27 -4.46
CA GLU A 57 -17.18 -2.37 -5.90
C GLU A 57 -15.87 -2.08 -6.64
N GLU A 58 -15.70 -2.76 -7.77
CA GLU A 58 -14.58 -2.51 -8.67
C GLU A 58 -15.01 -2.67 -10.13
N ASN A 59 -14.57 -1.75 -10.97
CA ASN A 59 -14.72 -1.89 -12.41
C ASN A 59 -13.74 -2.95 -12.94
N PHE A 60 -14.29 -4.03 -13.45
CA PHE A 60 -13.52 -5.12 -14.05
C PHE A 60 -14.04 -5.39 -15.44
N GLN A 61 -13.18 -5.21 -16.46
CA GLN A 61 -13.51 -5.38 -17.87
C GLN A 61 -14.74 -4.56 -18.32
N GLY A 62 -14.83 -3.31 -17.86
CA GLY A 62 -15.92 -2.38 -18.23
C GLY A 62 -17.25 -2.64 -17.51
N LYS A 63 -17.28 -3.52 -16.53
CA LYS A 63 -18.47 -3.81 -15.72
C LYS A 63 -18.14 -3.71 -14.24
N ASN A 64 -19.04 -3.12 -13.46
CA ASN A 64 -18.90 -3.05 -12.00
C ASN A 64 -19.35 -4.35 -11.35
N TYR A 65 -18.48 -4.86 -10.49
CA TYR A 65 -18.72 -6.03 -9.66
C TYR A 65 -18.47 -5.70 -8.20
N GLN A 66 -19.25 -6.28 -7.34
CA GLN A 66 -18.94 -6.32 -5.92
C GLN A 66 -17.77 -7.27 -5.68
N ARG A 67 -16.87 -6.92 -4.75
CA ARG A 67 -15.73 -7.74 -4.38
C ARG A 67 -15.74 -8.10 -2.90
N ALA A 68 -15.24 -9.29 -2.60
CA ALA A 68 -14.92 -9.70 -1.25
C ALA A 68 -13.44 -9.41 -0.96
N VAL A 69 -13.14 -8.90 0.23
CA VAL A 69 -11.78 -8.70 0.72
C VAL A 69 -11.60 -9.54 1.98
N MET A 70 -10.64 -10.46 1.93
CA MET A 70 -10.29 -11.33 3.05
C MET A 70 -8.92 -10.93 3.59
N TYR A 71 -8.85 -10.61 4.87
CA TYR A 71 -7.60 -10.34 5.59
C TYR A 71 -7.26 -11.54 6.46
N LEU A 72 -6.28 -12.34 6.04
CA LEU A 72 -5.79 -13.44 6.86
C LEU A 72 -5.03 -12.89 8.07
N MET A 73 -5.40 -13.34 9.27
CA MET A 73 -4.62 -13.04 10.46
C MET A 73 -3.26 -13.71 10.37
N SER A 74 -2.22 -12.94 10.58
CA SER A 74 -0.82 -13.40 10.56
C SER A 74 -0.05 -12.88 11.77
N ASN A 75 1.23 -13.19 11.86
CA ASN A 75 2.10 -12.57 12.85
C ASN A 75 2.47 -11.12 12.48
N GLY A 76 2.21 -10.73 11.25
CA GLY A 76 2.52 -9.42 10.70
C GLY A 76 3.62 -9.48 9.63
N CYS A 77 3.82 -8.35 8.99
CA CYS A 77 4.81 -8.19 7.95
C CYS A 77 6.24 -8.43 8.48
N GLU A 78 7.00 -9.31 7.85
CA GLU A 78 8.39 -9.62 8.26
C GLU A 78 9.28 -8.36 8.23
N TRP A 79 9.05 -7.45 7.28
CA TRP A 79 9.73 -6.16 7.22
C TRP A 79 9.53 -5.34 8.50
N ALA A 80 8.31 -5.32 9.03
CA ALA A 80 7.99 -4.60 10.26
C ALA A 80 8.55 -5.30 11.51
N LEU A 81 8.56 -6.64 11.54
CA LEU A 81 8.96 -7.42 12.71
C LEU A 81 10.48 -7.58 12.85
N LYS A 82 11.22 -7.76 11.73
CA LYS A 82 12.60 -8.26 11.77
C LYS A 82 13.62 -7.37 11.08
N ASN A 83 13.28 -6.77 9.96
CA ASN A 83 14.30 -6.24 9.04
C ASN A 83 14.39 -4.72 8.98
N GLY A 84 13.29 -4.01 9.09
CA GLY A 84 13.27 -2.56 8.88
C GLY A 84 12.36 -1.80 9.82
N ASN A 85 11.77 -2.48 10.79
CA ASN A 85 10.80 -1.91 11.73
C ASN A 85 9.56 -1.28 11.05
N GLY A 86 9.24 -1.69 9.81
CA GLY A 86 8.04 -1.32 9.09
C GLY A 86 8.09 -0.01 8.32
N CYS A 87 7.05 0.20 7.51
CA CYS A 87 6.87 1.44 6.77
C CYS A 87 6.34 2.55 7.70
N THR A 88 6.77 3.79 7.46
CA THR A 88 6.52 4.97 8.32
C THR A 88 5.04 5.30 8.52
N MET A 89 4.17 4.86 7.60
CA MET A 89 2.73 5.13 7.60
C MET A 89 1.85 3.91 7.89
N CYS A 90 2.46 2.70 8.06
CA CYS A 90 1.70 1.46 8.12
C CYS A 90 1.34 1.07 9.57
N GLY A 91 0.07 1.19 9.94
CA GLY A 91 -0.46 0.82 11.25
C GLY A 91 -0.91 -0.65 11.37
N HIS A 92 -0.79 -1.46 10.31
CA HIS A 92 -1.31 -2.84 10.32
C HIS A 92 -0.67 -3.73 11.37
N LEU A 93 0.61 -3.47 11.75
CA LEU A 93 1.30 -4.25 12.78
C LEU A 93 0.59 -4.21 14.14
N ALA A 94 -0.12 -3.12 14.44
CA ALA A 94 -0.88 -2.98 15.69
C ALA A 94 -2.01 -3.99 15.85
N LYS A 95 -2.46 -4.59 14.74
CA LYS A 95 -3.56 -5.58 14.72
C LYS A 95 -3.10 -6.98 14.32
N GLN A 96 -1.82 -7.30 14.50
CA GLN A 96 -1.22 -8.61 14.23
C GLN A 96 -0.72 -9.25 15.53
N THR A 97 -0.50 -10.56 15.51
CA THR A 97 -0.08 -11.30 16.73
C THR A 97 1.33 -10.97 17.18
N ARG A 98 2.18 -10.49 16.26
CA ARG A 98 3.59 -10.10 16.49
C ARG A 98 4.46 -11.19 17.12
N LYS A 99 4.09 -12.46 16.93
CA LYS A 99 4.86 -13.61 17.42
C LYS A 99 5.99 -13.95 16.45
N ASP A 100 7.02 -14.60 16.96
CA ASP A 100 8.11 -15.09 16.13
C ASP A 100 7.70 -16.31 15.28
N GLY A 101 8.12 -16.28 14.01
CA GLY A 101 7.88 -17.35 13.05
C GLY A 101 6.47 -17.35 12.46
N PRO A 102 6.24 -18.13 11.38
CA PRO A 102 4.94 -18.25 10.76
C PRO A 102 3.95 -18.99 11.69
N LEU A 103 2.68 -18.65 11.59
CA LEU A 103 1.60 -19.49 12.13
C LEU A 103 1.55 -20.80 11.32
N SER A 104 0.98 -21.87 11.90
CA SER A 104 0.92 -23.16 11.20
C SER A 104 0.06 -23.09 9.93
N ALA A 105 0.38 -23.91 8.93
CA ALA A 105 -0.41 -24.02 7.71
C ALA A 105 -1.87 -24.39 8.00
N HIS A 106 -2.10 -25.27 8.97
CA HIS A 106 -3.43 -25.65 9.44
C HIS A 106 -4.26 -24.44 9.89
N TYR A 107 -3.64 -23.51 10.63
CA TYR A 107 -4.28 -22.30 11.11
C TYR A 107 -4.75 -21.39 9.95
N TYR A 108 -3.89 -21.19 8.93
CA TYR A 108 -4.26 -20.39 7.75
C TYR A 108 -5.39 -21.06 6.96
N LEU A 109 -5.34 -22.39 6.81
CA LEU A 109 -6.37 -23.12 6.09
C LEU A 109 -7.71 -23.11 6.81
N GLU A 110 -7.73 -23.18 8.14
CA GLU A 110 -8.97 -23.09 8.90
C GLU A 110 -9.64 -21.73 8.78
N GLN A 111 -8.86 -20.65 9.00
CA GLN A 111 -9.42 -19.30 8.85
C GLN A 111 -9.90 -19.04 7.43
N PHE A 112 -9.14 -19.44 6.41
CA PHE A 112 -9.53 -19.27 5.02
C PHE A 112 -10.82 -20.05 4.72
N ARG A 113 -10.86 -21.34 4.99
CA ARG A 113 -12.03 -22.20 4.70
C ARG A 113 -13.30 -21.70 5.36
N LYS A 114 -13.20 -21.25 6.61
CA LYS A 114 -14.34 -20.72 7.36
C LYS A 114 -15.02 -19.56 6.65
N GLU A 115 -14.26 -18.56 6.22
CA GLU A 115 -14.80 -17.38 5.57
C GLU A 115 -15.08 -17.62 4.08
N PHE A 116 -14.21 -18.34 3.38
CA PHE A 116 -14.37 -18.67 1.97
C PHE A 116 -15.67 -19.43 1.68
N ASN A 117 -16.06 -20.36 2.56
CA ASN A 117 -17.30 -21.11 2.42
C ASN A 117 -18.57 -20.29 2.73
N ARG A 118 -18.44 -19.10 3.35
CA ARG A 118 -19.57 -18.20 3.66
C ARG A 118 -19.82 -17.17 2.57
N ILE A 119 -18.85 -16.94 1.68
CA ILE A 119 -18.95 -15.96 0.62
C ILE A 119 -19.75 -16.55 -0.54
N ASP A 120 -20.79 -15.83 -0.96
CA ASP A 120 -21.50 -16.10 -2.21
C ASP A 120 -20.75 -15.49 -3.40
N PHE A 121 -19.88 -16.26 -4.03
CA PHE A 121 -19.09 -15.80 -5.16
C PHE A 121 -19.90 -15.53 -6.43
N THR A 122 -21.16 -15.94 -6.52
CA THR A 122 -22.04 -15.50 -7.60
C THR A 122 -22.35 -14.00 -7.48
N LYS A 123 -22.40 -13.50 -6.24
CA LYS A 123 -22.62 -12.10 -5.91
C LYS A 123 -21.29 -11.32 -5.85
N TYR A 124 -20.22 -11.95 -5.34
CA TYR A 124 -18.90 -11.35 -5.12
C TYR A 124 -17.81 -12.03 -5.95
N PRO A 125 -17.82 -11.93 -7.28
CA PRO A 125 -16.91 -12.69 -8.13
C PRO A 125 -15.46 -12.20 -8.13
N LEU A 126 -15.15 -11.11 -7.44
CA LEU A 126 -13.80 -10.59 -7.30
C LEU A 126 -13.34 -10.83 -5.86
N LEU A 127 -12.20 -11.49 -5.69
CA LEU A 127 -11.62 -11.79 -4.39
C LEU A 127 -10.26 -11.10 -4.21
N ASN A 128 -10.15 -10.29 -3.16
CA ASN A 128 -8.86 -9.79 -2.69
C ASN A 128 -8.45 -10.59 -1.45
N LEU A 129 -7.26 -11.13 -1.45
CA LEU A 129 -6.71 -11.94 -0.36
C LEU A 129 -5.43 -11.30 0.17
N TYR A 130 -5.49 -10.82 1.40
CA TYR A 130 -4.43 -10.08 2.07
C TYR A 130 -4.04 -10.75 3.40
N ASN A 131 -2.79 -10.55 3.81
CA ASN A 131 -2.31 -10.93 5.15
C ASN A 131 -1.64 -9.75 5.89
N ASN A 132 -1.85 -8.52 5.39
CA ASN A 132 -1.19 -7.31 5.87
C ASN A 132 0.35 -7.39 5.81
N GLY A 133 0.87 -8.09 4.83
CA GLY A 133 2.29 -8.33 4.60
C GLY A 133 2.54 -8.87 3.21
N SER A 134 3.19 -10.00 3.10
CA SER A 134 3.54 -10.64 1.83
C SER A 134 3.05 -12.08 1.80
N ILE A 135 1.98 -12.34 1.07
CA ILE A 135 1.40 -13.68 1.01
C ILE A 135 2.35 -14.73 0.38
N LEU A 136 3.33 -14.26 -0.44
CA LEU A 136 4.35 -15.10 -1.06
C LEU A 136 5.60 -15.30 -0.17
N ASN A 137 5.57 -14.83 1.08
CA ASN A 137 6.65 -15.00 2.04
C ASN A 137 6.37 -16.20 2.95
N ASP A 138 7.14 -17.27 2.85
CA ASP A 138 6.98 -18.48 3.65
C ASP A 138 7.13 -18.23 5.17
N ASN A 139 7.79 -17.14 5.57
CA ASN A 139 7.86 -16.72 6.98
C ASN A 139 6.59 -16.02 7.46
N GLU A 140 5.72 -15.58 6.56
CA GLU A 140 4.43 -14.96 6.89
C GLU A 140 3.28 -15.92 6.64
N VAL A 141 3.23 -16.56 5.48
CA VAL A 141 2.23 -17.57 5.11
C VAL A 141 2.95 -18.82 4.62
N PRO A 142 2.89 -19.95 5.32
CA PRO A 142 3.56 -21.19 4.88
C PRO A 142 3.13 -21.60 3.47
N ALA A 143 4.09 -21.98 2.62
CA ALA A 143 3.84 -22.36 1.23
C ALA A 143 2.76 -23.45 1.10
N GLU A 144 2.73 -24.42 2.00
CA GLU A 144 1.68 -25.45 2.04
C GLU A 144 0.27 -24.86 2.14
N ALA A 145 0.09 -23.85 3.01
CA ALA A 145 -1.20 -23.16 3.14
C ALA A 145 -1.52 -22.33 1.91
N LEU A 146 -0.55 -21.57 1.42
CA LEU A 146 -0.72 -20.72 0.25
C LEU A 146 -1.19 -21.50 -0.98
N TRP A 147 -0.50 -22.57 -1.34
CA TRP A 147 -0.84 -23.33 -2.54
C TRP A 147 -2.18 -24.03 -2.44
N GLU A 148 -2.54 -24.52 -1.26
CA GLU A 148 -3.86 -25.10 -1.02
C GLU A 148 -4.97 -24.02 -1.13
N ILE A 149 -4.76 -22.82 -0.59
CA ILE A 149 -5.67 -21.68 -0.74
C ILE A 149 -5.86 -21.32 -2.22
N ILE A 150 -4.78 -21.18 -2.96
CA ILE A 150 -4.83 -20.85 -4.39
C ILE A 150 -5.57 -21.95 -5.17
N ARG A 151 -5.34 -23.22 -4.86
CA ARG A 151 -6.06 -24.35 -5.47
C ARG A 151 -7.57 -24.29 -5.19
N MET A 152 -7.97 -24.00 -3.95
CA MET A 152 -9.37 -23.83 -3.57
C MET A 152 -10.04 -22.68 -4.33
N VAL A 153 -9.33 -21.56 -4.54
CA VAL A 153 -9.80 -20.45 -5.39
C VAL A 153 -9.98 -20.91 -6.83
N GLY A 154 -9.06 -21.73 -7.34
CA GLY A 154 -9.13 -22.30 -8.69
C GLY A 154 -10.38 -23.16 -8.92
N GLU A 155 -10.80 -23.92 -7.91
CA GLU A 155 -11.96 -24.81 -7.94
C GLU A 155 -13.32 -24.08 -7.92
N LYS A 156 -13.34 -22.74 -7.70
CA LYS A 156 -14.57 -21.94 -7.70
C LYS A 156 -14.73 -21.21 -9.04
N PRO A 157 -15.56 -21.72 -9.98
CA PRO A 157 -15.74 -21.10 -11.29
C PRO A 157 -16.36 -19.68 -11.21
N GLU A 158 -17.08 -19.37 -10.15
CA GLU A 158 -17.72 -18.08 -9.94
C GLU A 158 -16.69 -16.95 -9.69
N ILE A 159 -15.52 -17.28 -9.14
CA ILE A 159 -14.45 -16.29 -8.94
C ILE A 159 -13.82 -15.97 -10.29
N LYS A 160 -13.91 -14.71 -10.70
CA LYS A 160 -13.34 -14.18 -11.94
C LYS A 160 -11.95 -13.59 -11.78
N MET A 161 -11.72 -12.96 -10.62
CA MET A 161 -10.47 -12.28 -10.34
C MET A 161 -9.99 -12.60 -8.91
N LEU A 162 -8.68 -12.79 -8.79
CA LEU A 162 -7.98 -12.86 -7.51
C LEU A 162 -6.92 -11.76 -7.46
N VAL A 163 -6.90 -10.99 -6.38
CA VAL A 163 -5.81 -10.06 -6.05
C VAL A 163 -5.08 -10.59 -4.83
N ILE A 164 -3.77 -10.70 -4.91
CA ILE A 164 -2.88 -11.06 -3.79
C ILE A 164 -1.80 -10.00 -3.62
N GLU A 165 -1.37 -9.76 -2.38
CA GLU A 165 -0.32 -8.78 -2.06
C GLU A 165 1.01 -9.45 -1.74
N THR A 166 2.09 -8.83 -2.22
CA THR A 166 3.44 -9.23 -1.85
C THR A 166 4.43 -8.07 -1.98
N ARG A 167 5.58 -8.24 -1.35
CA ARG A 167 6.74 -7.39 -1.57
C ARG A 167 7.57 -7.94 -2.74
N PRO A 168 8.33 -7.09 -3.47
CA PRO A 168 9.09 -7.50 -4.66
C PRO A 168 10.08 -8.65 -4.42
N GLU A 169 10.68 -8.71 -3.24
CA GLU A 169 11.70 -9.72 -2.90
C GLU A 169 11.18 -11.16 -2.85
N PHE A 170 9.86 -11.34 -2.74
CA PHE A 170 9.22 -12.67 -2.68
C PHE A 170 8.63 -13.12 -4.02
N VAL A 171 8.71 -12.26 -5.06
CA VAL A 171 8.30 -12.63 -6.41
C VAL A 171 9.40 -13.45 -7.07
N THR A 172 9.07 -14.68 -7.45
CA THR A 172 9.95 -15.59 -8.17
C THR A 172 9.27 -16.10 -9.44
N LYS A 173 10.06 -16.56 -10.41
CA LYS A 173 9.51 -17.15 -11.63
C LYS A 173 8.65 -18.38 -11.32
N GLU A 174 9.10 -19.18 -10.36
CA GLU A 174 8.44 -20.40 -9.92
C GLU A 174 7.05 -20.08 -9.31
N ASN A 175 6.97 -19.08 -8.43
CA ASN A 175 5.70 -18.67 -7.83
C ASN A 175 4.70 -18.17 -8.89
N MET A 176 5.16 -17.35 -9.84
CA MET A 176 4.28 -16.82 -10.90
C MET A 176 3.76 -17.93 -11.80
N ALA A 177 4.64 -18.86 -12.22
CA ALA A 177 4.25 -20.01 -13.03
C ALA A 177 3.27 -20.93 -12.29
N GLU A 178 3.48 -21.17 -10.99
CA GLU A 178 2.61 -22.03 -10.18
C GLU A 178 1.21 -21.40 -9.99
N ILE A 179 1.14 -20.08 -9.73
CA ILE A 179 -0.14 -19.37 -9.66
C ILE A 179 -0.88 -19.48 -11.00
N LYS A 180 -0.18 -19.24 -12.12
CA LYS A 180 -0.77 -19.36 -13.46
C LYS A 180 -1.26 -20.77 -13.75
N ARG A 181 -0.52 -21.80 -13.34
CA ARG A 181 -0.88 -23.21 -13.50
C ARG A 181 -2.14 -23.57 -12.71
N LEU A 182 -2.28 -23.06 -11.49
CA LEU A 182 -3.43 -23.34 -10.62
C LEU A 182 -4.67 -22.52 -10.99
N LEU A 183 -4.49 -21.35 -11.61
CA LEU A 183 -5.55 -20.41 -11.95
C LEU A 183 -5.52 -20.04 -13.47
N PRO A 184 -5.58 -21.04 -14.39
CA PRO A 184 -5.38 -20.78 -15.82
C PRO A 184 -6.43 -19.85 -16.43
N ASP A 185 -7.67 -19.90 -15.92
CA ASP A 185 -8.84 -19.21 -16.47
C ASP A 185 -9.25 -17.98 -15.66
N LYS A 186 -8.49 -17.63 -14.60
CA LYS A 186 -8.79 -16.50 -13.74
C LYS A 186 -7.90 -15.31 -14.03
N HIS A 187 -8.45 -14.11 -13.88
CA HIS A 187 -7.66 -12.90 -13.87
C HIS A 187 -6.96 -12.79 -12.51
N VAL A 188 -5.64 -12.85 -12.49
CA VAL A 188 -4.87 -12.72 -11.25
C VAL A 188 -4.07 -11.43 -11.29
N GLU A 189 -4.21 -10.60 -10.27
CA GLU A 189 -3.37 -9.43 -10.04
C GLU A 189 -2.46 -9.67 -8.84
N VAL A 190 -1.16 -9.58 -9.06
CA VAL A 190 -0.17 -9.52 -7.99
C VAL A 190 0.05 -8.06 -7.64
N ALA A 191 -0.36 -7.67 -6.44
CA ALA A 191 -0.30 -6.30 -5.96
C ALA A 191 1.02 -6.05 -5.22
N MET A 192 1.76 -5.02 -5.65
CA MET A 192 3.02 -4.63 -5.02
C MET A 192 3.05 -3.12 -4.76
N GLY A 193 3.52 -2.73 -3.58
CA GLY A 193 3.69 -1.32 -3.23
C GLY A 193 4.95 -0.73 -3.86
N LEU A 194 4.83 -0.06 -5.02
CA LEU A 194 5.89 0.78 -5.60
C LEU A 194 6.08 2.04 -4.76
N GLU A 195 5.00 2.64 -4.36
CA GLU A 195 4.83 3.85 -3.55
C GLU A 195 5.33 5.12 -4.25
N MET A 196 6.61 5.15 -4.64
CA MET A 196 7.23 6.22 -5.43
C MET A 196 8.51 5.72 -6.11
N ILE A 197 8.86 6.34 -7.25
CA ILE A 197 10.03 5.93 -8.04
C ILE A 197 11.36 6.39 -7.45
N ASP A 198 11.37 7.49 -6.72
CA ASP A 198 12.60 7.99 -6.11
C ASP A 198 13.03 7.06 -4.96
N ASP A 199 14.16 6.42 -5.14
CA ASP A 199 14.70 5.45 -4.19
C ASP A 199 15.02 6.08 -2.85
N PHE A 200 15.62 7.29 -2.83
CA PHE A 200 15.97 7.96 -1.60
C PHE A 200 14.71 8.31 -0.79
N LEU A 201 13.72 8.94 -1.42
CA LEU A 201 12.46 9.28 -0.77
C LEU A 201 11.72 8.02 -0.31
N ARG A 202 11.76 6.95 -1.10
CA ARG A 202 11.16 5.66 -0.70
C ARG A 202 11.85 5.05 0.53
N TYR A 203 13.17 5.18 0.66
CA TYR A 203 13.90 4.75 1.86
C TYR A 203 13.66 5.66 3.04
N VAL A 204 13.76 6.99 2.87
CA VAL A 204 13.72 7.95 3.97
C VAL A 204 12.30 8.30 4.38
N CYS A 205 11.40 8.59 3.43
CA CYS A 205 10.04 9.00 3.79
C CYS A 205 9.14 7.80 4.12
N ILE A 206 9.35 6.64 3.45
CA ILE A 206 8.44 5.50 3.56
C ILE A 206 9.07 4.33 4.34
N ASN A 207 10.40 4.24 4.40
CA ASN A 207 11.12 3.10 4.97
C ASN A 207 10.73 1.77 4.31
N LYS A 208 10.65 1.75 2.97
CA LYS A 208 10.13 0.59 2.22
C LYS A 208 11.15 -0.56 2.07
N GLY A 209 12.46 -0.27 2.09
CA GLY A 209 13.56 -1.25 2.17
C GLY A 209 13.88 -2.04 0.91
N PHE A 210 13.47 -1.57 -0.26
CA PHE A 210 13.89 -2.09 -1.57
C PHE A 210 14.07 -0.96 -2.58
N SER A 211 14.88 -1.19 -3.62
CA SER A 211 15.15 -0.23 -4.68
C SER A 211 14.12 -0.32 -5.83
N LEU A 212 14.04 0.74 -6.66
CA LEU A 212 13.26 0.73 -7.89
C LEU A 212 13.68 -0.44 -8.80
N LYS A 213 14.99 -0.68 -8.92
CA LYS A 213 15.53 -1.81 -9.70
C LYS A 213 15.02 -3.16 -9.23
N GLN A 214 14.86 -3.35 -7.91
CA GLN A 214 14.30 -4.59 -7.36
C GLN A 214 12.81 -4.70 -7.66
N PHE A 215 12.06 -3.58 -7.54
CA PHE A 215 10.66 -3.54 -7.94
C PHE A 215 10.47 -3.88 -9.43
N ASP A 216 11.21 -3.21 -10.32
CA ASP A 216 11.13 -3.43 -11.77
C ASP A 216 11.47 -4.87 -12.17
N LYS A 217 12.45 -5.48 -11.49
CA LYS A 217 12.78 -6.89 -11.71
C LYS A 217 11.60 -7.80 -11.35
N ALA A 218 10.96 -7.56 -10.21
CA ALA A 218 9.78 -8.32 -9.80
C ALA A 218 8.59 -8.06 -10.73
N ALA A 219 8.34 -6.81 -11.09
CA ALA A 219 7.29 -6.41 -12.03
C ALA A 219 7.39 -7.17 -13.36
N ARG A 220 8.59 -7.27 -13.93
CA ARG A 220 8.82 -8.04 -15.16
C ARG A 220 8.54 -9.53 -15.01
N LEU A 221 8.79 -10.11 -13.83
CA LEU A 221 8.45 -11.52 -13.58
C LEU A 221 6.92 -11.70 -13.49
N VAL A 222 6.23 -10.78 -12.82
CA VAL A 222 4.76 -10.81 -12.74
C VAL A 222 4.14 -10.68 -14.12
N THR A 223 4.53 -9.68 -14.90
CA THR A 223 3.89 -9.33 -16.19
C THR A 223 4.14 -10.36 -17.28
N GLN A 224 5.08 -11.30 -17.12
CA GLN A 224 5.25 -12.43 -18.03
C GLN A 224 4.13 -13.46 -17.96
N GLU A 225 3.51 -13.64 -16.80
CA GLU A 225 2.56 -14.72 -16.54
C GLU A 225 1.19 -14.21 -16.05
N LEU A 226 1.19 -13.09 -15.30
CA LEU A 226 0.04 -12.57 -14.58
C LEU A 226 -0.11 -11.05 -14.80
N ASN A 227 -1.05 -10.43 -14.10
CA ASN A 227 -1.25 -8.99 -14.12
C ASN A 227 -0.60 -8.34 -12.89
N LEU A 228 -0.06 -7.14 -13.08
CA LEU A 228 0.55 -6.36 -12.01
C LEU A 228 -0.41 -5.26 -11.56
N ARG A 229 -0.67 -5.19 -10.25
CA ARG A 229 -1.25 -4.02 -9.57
C ARG A 229 -0.14 -3.29 -8.82
N SER A 230 0.04 -2.00 -9.08
CA SER A 230 1.02 -1.18 -8.36
C SER A 230 0.34 -0.20 -7.42
N TYR A 231 0.70 -0.23 -6.13
CA TYR A 231 0.28 0.83 -5.21
C TYR A 231 1.21 2.02 -5.35
N VAL A 232 0.63 3.22 -5.44
CA VAL A 232 1.31 4.51 -5.50
C VAL A 232 0.84 5.35 -4.33
N LEU A 233 1.77 5.84 -3.52
CA LEU A 233 1.46 6.58 -2.29
C LEU A 233 1.56 8.08 -2.54
N LEU A 234 0.45 8.80 -2.36
CA LEU A 234 0.42 10.25 -2.39
C LEU A 234 0.76 10.81 -1.00
N LYS A 235 1.68 11.75 -0.99
CA LYS A 235 2.09 12.55 0.16
C LYS A 235 2.57 11.74 1.39
N PRO A 236 3.63 10.91 1.26
CA PRO A 236 4.32 10.39 2.44
C PRO A 236 4.88 11.53 3.32
N PRO A 237 5.35 11.26 4.54
CA PRO A 237 5.92 12.29 5.42
C PRO A 237 7.09 13.03 4.77
N PHE A 238 7.32 14.28 5.19
CA PHE A 238 8.36 15.21 4.72
C PHE A 238 8.20 15.74 3.30
N ILE A 239 7.19 15.32 2.56
CA ILE A 239 6.91 15.76 1.19
C ILE A 239 5.86 16.88 1.21
N THR A 240 6.11 17.97 0.48
CA THR A 240 5.14 19.05 0.29
C THR A 240 3.98 18.64 -0.59
N GLU A 241 2.90 19.41 -0.62
CA GLU A 241 1.72 19.09 -1.44
C GLU A 241 2.07 19.07 -2.94
N GLN A 242 2.86 20.05 -3.41
CA GLN A 242 3.30 20.12 -4.82
C GLN A 242 4.22 18.95 -5.18
N GLU A 243 5.22 18.65 -4.35
CA GLU A 243 6.13 17.52 -4.56
C GLU A 243 5.34 16.18 -4.59
N ALA A 244 4.34 16.04 -3.71
CA ALA A 244 3.52 14.83 -3.65
C ALA A 244 2.77 14.55 -4.96
N ILE A 245 2.18 15.59 -5.56
CA ILE A 245 1.50 15.49 -6.87
C ILE A 245 2.51 15.06 -7.95
N GLU A 246 3.65 15.77 -8.05
CA GLU A 246 4.63 15.49 -9.09
C GLU A 246 5.23 14.08 -8.97
N HIS A 247 5.58 13.66 -7.76
CA HIS A 247 6.08 12.30 -7.54
C HIS A 247 5.03 11.23 -7.81
N ALA A 248 3.76 11.45 -7.44
CA ALA A 248 2.69 10.50 -7.73
C ALA A 248 2.47 10.35 -9.24
N VAL A 249 2.42 11.45 -9.98
CA VAL A 249 2.29 11.44 -11.46
C VAL A 249 3.43 10.67 -12.10
N GLN A 250 4.69 11.01 -11.79
CA GLN A 250 5.87 10.33 -12.34
C GLN A 250 5.88 8.83 -11.98
N THR A 251 5.44 8.49 -10.76
CA THR A 251 5.36 7.09 -10.31
C THR A 251 4.30 6.32 -11.08
N ILE A 252 3.14 6.92 -11.37
CA ILE A 252 2.08 6.31 -12.16
C ILE A 252 2.53 6.11 -13.62
N GLU A 253 3.21 7.11 -14.21
CA GLU A 253 3.78 7.00 -15.55
C GLU A 253 4.74 5.81 -15.63
N HIS A 254 5.72 5.74 -14.72
CA HIS A 254 6.65 4.61 -14.65
C HIS A 254 5.94 3.26 -14.43
N ALA A 255 4.93 3.21 -13.56
CA ALA A 255 4.18 1.98 -13.31
C ALA A 255 3.56 1.42 -14.60
N PHE A 256 2.94 2.28 -15.41
CA PHE A 256 2.39 1.84 -16.71
C PHE A 256 3.47 1.48 -17.73
N GLU A 257 4.59 2.19 -17.77
CA GLU A 257 5.74 1.88 -18.65
C GLU A 257 6.31 0.48 -18.40
N ILE A 258 6.34 0.02 -17.14
CA ILE A 258 6.83 -1.33 -16.80
C ILE A 258 5.78 -2.43 -16.90
N GLY A 259 4.56 -2.12 -17.39
CA GLY A 259 3.49 -3.09 -17.66
C GLY A 259 2.48 -3.29 -16.53
N THR A 260 2.37 -2.37 -15.58
CA THR A 260 1.26 -2.38 -14.61
C THR A 260 -0.09 -2.30 -15.34
N THR A 261 -1.02 -3.17 -14.96
CA THR A 261 -2.37 -3.19 -15.53
C THR A 261 -3.37 -2.37 -14.72
N THR A 262 -3.15 -2.25 -13.42
CA THR A 262 -3.97 -1.46 -12.50
C THR A 262 -3.07 -0.70 -11.54
N VAL A 263 -3.22 0.61 -11.47
CA VAL A 263 -2.63 1.43 -10.40
C VAL A 263 -3.67 1.66 -9.31
N SER A 264 -3.30 1.41 -8.04
CA SER A 264 -4.05 1.87 -6.89
C SER A 264 -3.36 3.11 -6.33
N LEU A 265 -3.98 4.28 -6.51
CA LEU A 265 -3.52 5.54 -5.94
C LEU A 265 -4.01 5.62 -4.49
N GLU A 266 -3.09 5.41 -3.57
CA GLU A 266 -3.33 5.48 -2.13
C GLU A 266 -2.83 6.80 -1.57
N SER A 267 -3.63 7.48 -0.76
CA SER A 267 -3.14 8.67 -0.04
C SER A 267 -2.69 8.28 1.35
N CYS A 268 -1.55 8.83 1.76
CA CYS A 268 -1.03 8.60 3.10
C CYS A 268 -2.02 9.11 4.14
N THR A 269 -2.49 8.21 4.98
CA THR A 269 -3.41 8.48 6.10
C THR A 269 -2.63 8.46 7.41
N VAL A 270 -3.18 9.08 8.45
CA VAL A 270 -2.63 8.99 9.80
C VAL A 270 -3.18 7.74 10.46
N GLN A 271 -2.33 6.76 10.72
CA GLN A 271 -2.68 5.53 11.43
C GLN A 271 -1.94 5.47 12.76
N ASP A 272 -2.56 4.85 13.76
CA ASP A 272 -1.96 4.66 15.08
C ASP A 272 -0.64 3.90 15.02
N TYR A 273 0.29 4.24 15.93
CA TYR A 273 1.61 3.61 16.04
C TYR A 273 2.46 3.72 14.78
N THR A 274 2.43 4.88 14.14
CA THR A 274 3.23 5.19 12.94
C THR A 274 4.03 6.47 13.13
N LEU A 275 5.10 6.64 12.33
CA LEU A 275 5.82 7.93 12.28
C LEU A 275 4.90 9.05 11.81
N VAL A 276 3.99 8.75 10.89
CA VAL A 276 3.02 9.72 10.38
C VAL A 276 2.11 10.24 11.49
N GLN A 277 1.64 9.37 12.41
CA GLN A 277 0.90 9.82 13.59
C GLN A 277 1.75 10.74 14.45
N TYR A 278 2.97 10.30 14.78
CA TYR A 278 3.88 11.09 15.60
C TYR A 278 4.09 12.51 15.02
N LEU A 279 4.35 12.63 13.73
CA LEU A 279 4.50 13.91 13.05
C LEU A 279 3.19 14.72 13.01
N SER A 280 2.05 14.05 12.87
CA SER A 280 0.75 14.70 12.89
C SER A 280 0.43 15.28 14.26
N ASP A 281 0.75 14.58 15.35
CA ASP A 281 0.59 15.03 16.73
C ASP A 281 1.47 16.26 17.06
N GLN A 282 2.58 16.42 16.32
CA GLN A 282 3.49 17.58 16.41
C GLN A 282 3.14 18.68 15.38
N GLU A 283 2.01 18.60 14.69
CA GLU A 283 1.60 19.52 13.63
C GLU A 283 2.58 19.61 12.45
N ALA A 284 3.50 18.62 12.33
CA ALA A 284 4.52 18.55 11.27
C ALA A 284 4.07 17.72 10.06
N TYR A 285 2.91 17.09 10.13
CA TYR A 285 2.30 16.37 9.02
C TYR A 285 0.79 16.61 8.97
N LYS A 286 0.29 16.80 7.77
CA LYS A 286 -1.16 16.79 7.44
C LYS A 286 -1.39 15.90 6.23
N PRO A 287 -2.45 15.06 6.21
CA PRO A 287 -2.84 14.32 5.01
C PRO A 287 -3.02 15.24 3.80
N ALA A 288 -2.96 14.66 2.61
CA ALA A 288 -3.14 15.41 1.37
C ALA A 288 -4.51 16.09 1.30
N TRP A 289 -4.60 17.16 0.53
CA TRP A 289 -5.88 17.68 0.10
C TRP A 289 -6.55 16.67 -0.85
N LEU A 290 -7.87 16.53 -0.78
CA LEU A 290 -8.61 15.77 -1.80
C LEU A 290 -8.43 16.37 -3.20
N TRP A 291 -8.20 17.68 -3.29
CA TRP A 291 -7.85 18.36 -4.56
C TRP A 291 -6.59 17.80 -5.20
N SER A 292 -5.60 17.39 -4.40
CA SER A 292 -4.37 16.78 -4.91
C SER A 292 -4.61 15.39 -5.47
N ILE A 293 -5.51 14.60 -4.88
CA ILE A 293 -5.94 13.32 -5.44
C ILE A 293 -6.63 13.54 -6.80
N VAL A 294 -7.57 14.49 -6.85
CA VAL A 294 -8.28 14.86 -8.08
C VAL A 294 -7.28 15.30 -9.18
N GLU A 295 -6.30 16.12 -8.82
CA GLU A 295 -5.28 16.60 -9.75
C GLU A 295 -4.43 15.45 -10.31
N VAL A 296 -3.96 14.53 -9.47
CA VAL A 296 -3.19 13.36 -9.92
C VAL A 296 -4.03 12.51 -10.87
N VAL A 297 -5.28 12.20 -10.52
CA VAL A 297 -6.17 11.42 -11.38
C VAL A 297 -6.37 12.09 -12.73
N LYS A 298 -6.69 13.39 -12.76
CA LYS A 298 -6.89 14.14 -14.01
C LYS A 298 -5.66 14.13 -14.90
N ARG A 299 -4.47 14.18 -14.32
CA ARG A 299 -3.21 14.19 -15.07
C ARG A 299 -2.84 12.80 -15.60
N THR A 300 -3.33 11.71 -15.00
CA THR A 300 -2.83 10.36 -15.27
C THR A 300 -3.88 9.35 -15.75
N ALA A 301 -5.19 9.64 -15.64
CA ALA A 301 -6.27 8.72 -16.02
C ALA A 301 -6.19 8.24 -17.49
N HIS A 302 -5.58 9.03 -18.38
CA HIS A 302 -5.40 8.67 -19.79
C HIS A 302 -4.36 7.55 -20.01
N LEU A 303 -3.53 7.23 -19.00
CA LEU A 303 -2.47 6.22 -19.10
C LEU A 303 -3.00 4.80 -18.94
N GLY A 304 -4.08 4.60 -18.18
CA GLY A 304 -4.64 3.28 -17.93
C GLY A 304 -5.61 3.24 -16.75
N LYS A 305 -5.89 2.02 -16.26
CA LYS A 305 -6.79 1.84 -15.12
C LYS A 305 -6.14 2.32 -13.81
N ILE A 306 -6.69 3.39 -13.25
CA ILE A 306 -6.32 3.91 -11.92
C ILE A 306 -7.53 3.78 -11.02
N ILE A 307 -7.33 3.21 -9.83
CA ILE A 307 -8.34 3.14 -8.76
C ILE A 307 -7.83 4.01 -7.61
N VAL A 308 -8.68 4.87 -7.09
CA VAL A 308 -8.39 5.71 -5.93
C VAL A 308 -8.77 4.97 -4.66
N GLY A 309 -7.85 4.83 -3.70
CA GLY A 309 -8.13 4.36 -2.35
C GLY A 309 -9.05 5.34 -1.61
N LEU A 310 -10.13 4.83 -1.02
CA LEU A 310 -11.16 5.64 -0.36
C LEU A 310 -11.05 5.61 1.17
N PHE A 311 -9.84 5.41 1.69
CA PHE A 311 -9.47 5.47 3.12
C PHE A 311 -10.19 4.44 4.01
N GLN A 312 -10.73 3.38 3.42
CA GLN A 312 -11.36 2.27 4.13
C GLN A 312 -10.31 1.22 4.49
N PHE A 313 -9.53 1.50 5.55
CA PHE A 313 -8.48 0.61 6.05
C PHE A 313 -8.88 -0.02 7.39
N TYR A 314 -8.28 -1.16 7.68
CA TYR A 314 -8.28 -1.74 9.00
C TYR A 314 -6.83 -1.90 9.50
N PRO A 315 -6.46 -1.34 10.65
CA PRO A 315 -7.28 -0.47 11.52
C PRO A 315 -7.69 0.85 10.85
N SER A 316 -8.82 1.42 11.30
CA SER A 316 -9.29 2.70 10.77
C SER A 316 -8.30 3.82 11.04
N PRO A 317 -7.98 4.67 10.06
CA PRO A 317 -7.09 5.80 10.27
C PRO A 317 -7.72 6.86 11.18
N VAL A 318 -6.89 7.56 11.94
CA VAL A 318 -7.28 8.69 12.79
C VAL A 318 -7.25 10.03 12.04
N GLY A 319 -6.61 10.09 10.87
CA GLY A 319 -6.62 11.23 9.98
C GLY A 319 -6.60 10.81 8.52
N VAL A 320 -7.41 11.45 7.69
CA VAL A 320 -7.57 11.15 6.26
C VAL A 320 -7.47 12.43 5.42
N PRO A 321 -7.19 12.34 4.13
CA PRO A 321 -7.30 13.44 3.19
C PRO A 321 -8.64 14.19 3.30
N TYR A 322 -8.56 15.51 3.25
CA TYR A 322 -9.70 16.36 3.50
C TYR A 322 -9.51 17.72 2.82
N ASN A 323 -10.60 18.38 2.43
CA ASN A 323 -10.58 19.75 1.91
C ASN A 323 -11.19 20.73 2.93
N CYS A 324 -12.52 20.80 2.96
CA CYS A 324 -13.27 21.64 3.89
C CYS A 324 -14.66 21.03 4.11
N PRO A 325 -15.42 21.46 5.17
CA PRO A 325 -16.75 20.91 5.45
C PRO A 325 -17.75 21.03 4.30
N GLN A 326 -17.57 22.04 3.41
CA GLN A 326 -18.53 22.31 2.33
C GLN A 326 -18.36 21.38 1.13
N CYS A 327 -17.17 20.81 0.89
CA CYS A 327 -16.92 20.08 -0.34
C CYS A 327 -16.33 18.67 -0.17
N SER A 328 -15.80 18.30 0.99
CA SER A 328 -15.11 17.01 1.13
C SER A 328 -16.00 15.83 0.76
N ASP A 329 -17.24 15.79 1.25
CA ASP A 329 -18.17 14.68 0.93
C ASP A 329 -18.48 14.63 -0.56
N ARG A 330 -18.71 15.80 -1.20
CA ARG A 330 -18.97 15.86 -2.64
C ARG A 330 -17.78 15.40 -3.46
N VAL A 331 -16.56 15.76 -3.08
CA VAL A 331 -15.35 15.31 -3.77
C VAL A 331 -15.16 13.82 -3.58
N MET A 332 -15.41 13.28 -2.37
CA MET A 332 -15.36 11.84 -2.11
C MET A 332 -16.37 11.05 -2.93
N GLU A 333 -17.61 11.54 -3.08
CA GLU A 333 -18.61 10.90 -3.95
C GLU A 333 -18.19 10.93 -5.43
N ALA A 334 -17.60 12.02 -5.90
CA ALA A 334 -17.07 12.08 -7.26
C ALA A 334 -15.89 11.13 -7.47
N LEU A 335 -15.00 10.92 -6.48
CA LEU A 335 -13.94 9.93 -6.54
C LEU A 335 -14.48 8.49 -6.54
N LYS A 336 -15.57 8.21 -5.83
CA LYS A 336 -16.29 6.93 -5.91
C LYS A 336 -16.87 6.71 -7.29
N GLU A 337 -17.53 7.73 -7.84
CA GLU A 337 -18.10 7.68 -9.20
C GLU A 337 -16.98 7.47 -10.25
N TYR A 338 -15.83 8.14 -10.08
CA TYR A 338 -14.66 7.89 -10.91
C TYR A 338 -14.21 6.42 -10.84
N ASN A 339 -14.14 5.82 -9.66
CA ASN A 339 -13.75 4.40 -9.51
C ASN A 339 -14.75 3.46 -10.22
N HIS A 340 -16.04 3.83 -10.27
CA HIS A 340 -17.06 3.05 -10.97
C HIS A 340 -16.97 3.20 -12.48
N THR A 341 -16.79 4.42 -12.97
CA THR A 341 -16.84 4.72 -14.42
C THR A 341 -15.49 4.68 -15.08
N LEU A 342 -14.41 4.91 -14.33
CA LEU A 342 -13.05 5.19 -14.81
C LEU A 342 -13.02 6.39 -15.77
N ASP A 343 -14.03 7.27 -15.72
CA ASP A 343 -14.15 8.47 -16.52
C ASP A 343 -13.72 9.71 -15.72
N PRO A 344 -12.58 10.35 -16.03
CA PRO A 344 -12.11 11.53 -15.30
C PRO A 344 -13.02 12.76 -15.49
N SER A 345 -13.93 12.76 -16.47
CA SER A 345 -14.86 13.87 -16.68
C SER A 345 -15.78 14.15 -15.48
N VAL A 346 -16.07 13.13 -14.66
CA VAL A 346 -16.84 13.28 -13.41
C VAL A 346 -16.14 14.18 -12.38
N LEU A 347 -14.84 14.43 -12.55
CA LEU A 347 -14.03 15.28 -11.68
C LEU A 347 -13.87 16.72 -12.20
N GLU A 348 -14.32 17.03 -13.43
CA GLU A 348 -14.03 18.32 -14.08
C GLU A 348 -14.73 19.52 -13.47
N HIS A 349 -15.97 19.30 -12.98
CA HIS A 349 -16.83 20.38 -12.47
C HIS A 349 -16.76 20.57 -10.95
N LEU A 350 -15.77 19.92 -10.31
CA LEU A 350 -15.57 20.07 -8.88
C LEU A 350 -14.94 21.45 -8.59
N ASP A 351 -15.63 22.23 -7.77
CA ASP A 351 -15.17 23.53 -7.33
C ASP A 351 -15.59 23.85 -5.91
N CYS A 352 -14.79 24.66 -5.20
CA CYS A 352 -15.08 25.19 -3.88
C CYS A 352 -14.14 26.36 -3.56
N SER A 353 -14.58 27.28 -2.72
CA SER A 353 -13.74 28.42 -2.29
C SER A 353 -12.41 28.00 -1.64
N CYS A 354 -12.38 26.84 -0.97
CA CYS A 354 -11.14 26.31 -0.35
C CYS A 354 -10.09 25.88 -1.37
N LYS A 355 -10.43 25.76 -2.66
CA LYS A 355 -9.47 25.46 -3.71
C LYS A 355 -8.40 26.55 -3.85
N ALA A 356 -8.75 27.80 -3.59
CA ALA A 356 -7.78 28.91 -3.57
C ALA A 356 -6.74 28.76 -2.44
N GLU A 357 -7.11 28.13 -1.31
CA GLU A 357 -6.16 27.83 -0.22
C GLU A 357 -5.21 26.70 -0.61
N TRP A 358 -5.74 25.64 -1.25
CA TRP A 358 -4.91 24.57 -1.82
C TRP A 358 -3.94 25.10 -2.88
N GLU A 359 -4.38 25.97 -3.79
CA GLU A 359 -3.51 26.60 -4.80
C GLU A 359 -2.42 27.48 -4.19
N LYS A 360 -2.70 28.13 -3.04
CA LYS A 360 -1.67 28.86 -2.28
C LYS A 360 -0.66 27.88 -1.65
N GLU A 361 -1.14 26.77 -1.10
CA GLU A 361 -0.27 25.72 -0.53
C GLU A 361 0.68 25.15 -1.59
N LEU A 362 0.20 24.89 -2.81
CA LEU A 362 1.06 24.44 -3.92
C LEU A 362 2.18 25.41 -4.26
N LYS A 363 1.94 26.70 -4.07
CA LYS A 363 2.93 27.78 -4.38
C LYS A 363 3.74 28.19 -3.16
N HIS A 364 3.45 27.61 -1.99
CA HIS A 364 4.16 27.97 -0.77
C HIS A 364 5.62 27.52 -0.85
N VAL A 365 6.52 28.40 -0.47
CA VAL A 365 7.95 28.08 -0.40
C VAL A 365 8.22 27.40 0.93
N HIS A 366 8.38 26.09 0.89
CA HIS A 366 8.71 25.29 2.05
C HIS A 366 10.24 25.31 2.29
N PRO A 367 10.68 25.01 3.53
CA PRO A 367 12.08 24.75 3.81
C PRO A 367 12.64 23.62 2.93
N PRO A 368 13.95 23.62 2.63
CA PRO A 368 14.59 22.51 1.93
C PRO A 368 14.30 21.16 2.57
N PHE A 369 14.36 20.08 1.79
CA PHE A 369 14.02 18.74 2.27
C PHE A 369 14.84 18.31 3.50
N GLU A 370 16.14 18.62 3.53
CA GLU A 370 17.05 18.32 4.63
C GLU A 370 16.63 19.04 5.92
N GLU A 371 16.14 20.26 5.82
CA GLU A 371 15.63 21.01 6.97
C GLU A 371 14.33 20.41 7.48
N ARG A 372 13.45 19.97 6.58
CA ARG A 372 12.22 19.24 6.95
C ARG A 372 12.51 17.92 7.66
N LEU A 373 13.61 17.24 7.30
CA LEU A 373 14.09 16.04 8.00
C LEU A 373 14.70 16.34 9.38
N SER A 374 15.17 17.58 9.62
CA SER A 374 15.85 17.92 10.87
C SER A 374 14.98 17.78 12.12
N ILE A 375 13.65 17.77 11.97
CA ILE A 375 12.71 17.48 13.05
C ILE A 375 12.98 16.10 13.68
N LEU A 376 13.50 15.15 12.91
CA LEU A 376 13.87 13.83 13.41
C LEU A 376 15.07 13.88 14.38
N ASN A 377 15.92 14.90 14.27
CA ASN A 377 17.12 15.04 15.11
C ASN A 377 16.88 15.80 16.41
N SER A 378 15.84 16.64 16.48
CA SER A 378 15.67 17.59 17.57
C SER A 378 14.86 17.06 18.76
N GLU A 379 13.99 16.07 18.58
CA GLU A 379 13.00 15.68 19.58
C GLU A 379 12.98 14.19 19.94
N LEU A 380 13.63 13.34 19.15
CA LEU A 380 13.55 11.89 19.30
C LEU A 380 14.68 11.26 20.11
N ILE A 381 15.65 12.07 20.56
CA ILE A 381 16.79 11.65 21.37
C ILE A 381 16.61 12.11 22.85
N LYS A 382 15.47 12.69 23.19
CA LYS A 382 15.11 13.02 24.57
C LYS A 382 14.06 12.04 25.09
#